data_4e0d6faa2bba3c7f6e30a73b2b151508
#
_entry.id   4e0d6faa2bba3c7f6e30a73b2b151508
#
_cell.length_a   1.000
_cell.length_b   1.000
_cell.length_c   1.000
_cell.angle_alpha   90.00
_cell.angle_beta   90.00
_cell.angle_gamma   90.00
#
_symmetry.space_group_name_H-M   'P 1'
#
loop_
_entity.id
_entity.type
_entity.pdbx_description
1 polymer ?
#
loop_
_entity_poly.entity_id
_entity_poly.type
_entity_poly.pdbx_seq_one_letter_code
_entity_poly.pdbx_strand_id
1 'polypeptide(L)'
;MIILKLQGGLGNQMFQYAFASILAKKNKTEVYLDKTFLSRKKKIGFTPRNFELHVFNNNYNGASKKQLSLFYKLSFLNKIKKRLNLNYPKIFNEPFFGFNKSALNIKSPVYLNGYFQSTVYFNGFELMIKDLFLFSTDSLDLLNKDLLAKIKNTNTISVHIRRGD
;
A
#
# COMPACT_ATOMS: atom_id res chain seq x y z
N MET A 1 7.45 -10.07 8.30
CA MET A 1 7.07 -9.95 6.88
C MET A 1 5.61 -9.54 6.79
N ILE A 2 5.33 -8.50 6.04
CA ILE A 2 3.98 -8.05 5.67
C ILE A 2 3.88 -8.15 4.17
N ILE A 3 2.86 -8.85 3.65
CA ILE A 3 2.53 -8.83 2.23
C ILE A 3 1.32 -7.94 2.03
N LEU A 4 1.42 -7.02 1.09
CA LEU A 4 0.35 -6.10 0.71
C LEU A 4 -0.18 -6.45 -0.67
N LYS A 5 -1.45 -6.78 -0.77
CA LYS A 5 -2.14 -6.88 -2.05
C LYS A 5 -2.42 -5.48 -2.58
N LEU A 6 -1.83 -5.14 -3.73
CA LEU A 6 -2.11 -3.88 -4.41
C LEU A 6 -3.34 -3.98 -5.30
N GLN A 7 -4.20 -2.95 -5.22
CA GLN A 7 -5.41 -2.84 -6.04
C GLN A 7 -5.84 -1.37 -6.21
N GLY A 8 -6.54 -1.07 -7.29
CA GLY A 8 -6.96 0.28 -7.62
C GLY A 8 -5.86 1.15 -8.24
N GLY A 9 -6.15 2.42 -8.49
CA GLY A 9 -5.21 3.40 -9.04
C GLY A 9 -4.25 3.97 -8.00
N LEU A 10 -3.44 4.97 -8.40
CA LEU A 10 -2.35 5.54 -7.60
C LEU A 10 -2.76 5.90 -6.16
N GLY A 11 -3.83 6.67 -5.98
CA GLY A 11 -4.27 7.08 -4.64
C GLY A 11 -4.59 5.90 -3.73
N ASN A 12 -5.26 4.85 -4.26
CA ASN A 12 -5.53 3.63 -3.51
C ASN A 12 -4.24 2.91 -3.12
N GLN A 13 -3.29 2.79 -4.07
CA GLN A 13 -1.99 2.17 -3.82
C GLN A 13 -1.18 2.94 -2.77
N MET A 14 -1.28 4.29 -2.75
CA MET A 14 -0.65 5.13 -1.73
C MET A 14 -1.22 4.85 -0.34
N PHE A 15 -2.56 4.83 -0.16
CA PHE A 15 -3.18 4.49 1.13
C PHE A 15 -2.76 3.10 1.61
N GLN A 16 -2.81 2.12 0.73
CA GLN A 16 -2.43 0.73 1.02
C GLN A 16 -0.97 0.64 1.47
N TYR A 17 -0.06 1.27 0.71
CA TYR A 17 1.37 1.21 1.00
C TYR A 17 1.74 1.98 2.26
N ALA A 18 1.15 3.16 2.50
CA ALA A 18 1.33 3.92 3.72
C ALA A 18 0.95 3.12 4.96
N PHE A 19 -0.25 2.51 4.95
CA PHE A 19 -0.71 1.67 6.05
C PHE A 19 0.20 0.46 6.29
N ALA A 20 0.57 -0.27 5.24
CA ALA A 20 1.47 -1.41 5.33
C ALA A 20 2.84 -1.02 5.88
N SER A 21 3.37 0.16 5.48
CA SER A 21 4.66 0.68 5.94
C SER A 21 4.63 1.05 7.43
N ILE A 22 3.53 1.63 7.91
CA ILE A 22 3.33 1.90 9.35
C ILE A 22 3.33 0.59 10.14
N LEU A 23 2.59 -0.42 9.68
CA LEU A 23 2.58 -1.74 10.33
C LEU A 23 3.96 -2.40 10.29
N ALA A 24 4.70 -2.27 9.19
CA ALA A 24 6.04 -2.81 9.05
C ALA A 24 7.00 -2.17 10.06
N LYS A 25 6.95 -0.85 10.21
CA LYS A 25 7.72 -0.12 11.24
C LYS A 25 7.37 -0.60 12.65
N LYS A 26 6.08 -0.71 12.99
CA LYS A 26 5.61 -1.21 14.31
C LYS A 26 6.00 -2.66 14.58
N ASN A 27 6.08 -3.49 13.55
CA ASN A 27 6.45 -4.90 13.65
C ASN A 27 7.95 -5.17 13.41
N LYS A 28 8.76 -4.14 13.17
CA LYS A 28 10.19 -4.25 12.84
C LYS A 28 10.44 -5.25 11.70
N THR A 29 9.73 -5.06 10.59
CA THR A 29 9.76 -5.97 9.43
C THR A 29 9.60 -5.18 8.13
N GLU A 30 9.60 -5.88 6.99
CA GLU A 30 9.50 -5.30 5.66
C GLU A 30 8.13 -5.54 5.01
N VAL A 31 7.80 -4.66 4.04
CA VAL A 31 6.63 -4.78 3.15
C VAL A 31 7.04 -5.42 1.84
N TYR A 32 6.26 -6.40 1.39
CA TYR A 32 6.37 -7.02 0.07
C TYR A 32 5.06 -6.84 -0.69
N LEU A 33 5.13 -6.45 -1.95
CA LEU A 33 3.97 -6.12 -2.77
C LEU A 33 3.49 -7.33 -3.59
N ASP A 34 2.26 -7.72 -3.40
CA ASP A 34 1.56 -8.63 -4.32
C ASP A 34 0.86 -7.81 -5.41
N LYS A 35 1.44 -7.82 -6.61
CA LYS A 35 0.94 -7.11 -7.80
C LYS A 35 0.03 -7.98 -8.68
N THR A 36 -0.27 -9.22 -8.28
CA THR A 36 -1.01 -10.18 -9.13
C THR A 36 -2.43 -9.74 -9.44
N PHE A 37 -3.04 -8.92 -8.59
CA PHE A 37 -4.36 -8.36 -8.84
C PHE A 37 -4.33 -7.33 -9.98
N LEU A 38 -3.30 -6.51 -10.06
CA LEU A 38 -3.14 -5.46 -11.09
C LEU A 38 -2.92 -6.07 -12.48
N SER A 39 -2.29 -7.26 -12.57
CA SER A 39 -2.02 -7.96 -13.83
C SER A 39 -3.22 -8.77 -14.36
N ARG A 40 -4.38 -8.73 -13.71
CA ARG A 40 -5.55 -9.50 -14.15
C ARG A 40 -6.10 -8.96 -15.46
N LYS A 41 -6.44 -9.88 -16.38
CA LYS A 41 -7.13 -9.53 -17.63
C LYS A 41 -8.46 -8.84 -17.36
N LYS A 42 -8.85 -7.93 -18.26
CA LYS A 42 -10.15 -7.23 -18.24
C LYS A 42 -11.30 -8.22 -18.04
N LYS A 43 -12.14 -7.98 -17.05
CA LYS A 43 -13.48 -8.56 -16.91
C LYS A 43 -14.49 -7.44 -17.07
N ILE A 44 -15.70 -7.77 -17.49
CA ILE A 44 -16.81 -6.79 -17.60
C ILE A 44 -16.98 -6.10 -16.23
N GLY A 45 -17.01 -4.78 -16.23
CA GLY A 45 -17.13 -3.96 -14.99
C GLY A 45 -15.83 -3.79 -14.19
N PHE A 46 -14.68 -4.27 -14.70
CA PHE A 46 -13.38 -4.08 -14.05
C PHE A 46 -12.47 -3.17 -14.87
N THR A 47 -12.07 -2.04 -14.29
CA THR A 47 -11.07 -1.13 -14.87
C THR A 47 -9.67 -1.62 -14.48
N PRO A 48 -8.86 -2.14 -15.44
CA PRO A 48 -7.47 -2.53 -15.16
C PRO A 48 -6.68 -1.32 -14.67
N ARG A 49 -5.85 -1.54 -13.67
CA ARG A 49 -4.94 -0.52 -13.14
C ARG A 49 -3.52 -1.07 -13.13
N ASN A 50 -2.55 -0.22 -13.41
CA ASN A 50 -1.15 -0.57 -13.39
C ASN A 50 -0.54 -0.36 -12.00
N PHE A 51 0.69 -0.85 -11.82
CA PHE A 51 1.50 -0.45 -10.67
C PHE A 51 1.98 0.98 -10.89
N GLU A 52 1.54 1.89 -10.04
CA GLU A 52 1.76 3.33 -10.22
C GLU A 52 2.66 3.96 -9.14
N LEU A 53 2.96 3.24 -8.04
CA LEU A 53 3.85 3.77 -6.99
C LEU A 53 5.28 4.04 -7.47
N HIS A 54 5.68 3.52 -8.64
CA HIS A 54 7.01 3.73 -9.22
C HIS A 54 7.31 5.22 -9.53
N VAL A 55 6.30 6.09 -9.54
CA VAL A 55 6.47 7.54 -9.72
C VAL A 55 7.17 8.19 -8.52
N PHE A 56 7.18 7.53 -7.37
CA PHE A 56 7.86 8.00 -6.18
C PHE A 56 9.28 7.43 -6.07
N ASN A 57 10.18 8.20 -5.50
CA ASN A 57 11.57 7.81 -5.29
C ASN A 57 11.71 6.83 -4.12
N ASN A 58 11.21 5.61 -4.30
CA ASN A 58 11.23 4.57 -3.27
C ASN A 58 11.48 3.19 -3.90
N ASN A 59 12.07 2.28 -3.12
CA ASN A 59 12.29 0.90 -3.51
C ASN A 59 11.13 0.01 -3.04
N TYR A 60 10.55 -0.75 -3.97
CA TYR A 60 9.40 -1.59 -3.72
C TYR A 60 9.72 -3.07 -3.93
N ASN A 61 9.79 -3.83 -2.84
CA ASN A 61 10.03 -5.26 -2.89
C ASN A 61 8.79 -6.02 -3.39
N GLY A 62 8.93 -6.81 -4.44
CA GLY A 62 7.87 -7.70 -4.92
C GLY A 62 7.77 -8.97 -4.08
N ALA A 63 6.55 -9.43 -3.78
CA ALA A 63 6.35 -10.70 -3.10
C ALA A 63 6.63 -11.88 -4.04
N SER A 64 7.49 -12.80 -3.62
CA SER A 64 7.78 -14.04 -4.34
C SER A 64 6.63 -15.06 -4.20
N LYS A 65 6.54 -16.01 -5.16
CA LYS A 65 5.57 -17.12 -5.09
C LYS A 65 5.69 -17.91 -3.79
N LYS A 66 6.92 -18.13 -3.29
CA LYS A 66 7.18 -18.82 -2.02
C LYS A 66 6.61 -18.05 -0.82
N GLN A 67 6.80 -16.73 -0.78
CA GLN A 67 6.23 -15.89 0.28
C GLN A 67 4.70 -15.89 0.25
N LEU A 68 4.08 -15.76 -0.93
CA LEU A 68 2.62 -15.84 -1.10
C LEU A 68 2.05 -17.18 -0.65
N SER A 69 2.73 -18.29 -0.96
CA SER A 69 2.26 -19.63 -0.60
C SER A 69 2.13 -19.85 0.91
N LEU A 70 2.90 -19.12 1.73
CA LEU A 70 2.84 -19.22 3.21
C LEU A 70 1.46 -18.82 3.76
N PHE A 71 0.73 -17.95 3.05
CA PHE A 71 -0.57 -17.44 3.48
C PHE A 71 -1.74 -18.25 2.92
N TYR A 72 -1.58 -18.84 1.74
CA TYR A 72 -2.64 -19.63 1.11
C TYR A 72 -2.61 -21.11 1.47
N LYS A 73 -1.43 -21.65 1.81
CA LYS A 73 -1.25 -23.05 2.20
C LYS A 73 -0.51 -23.12 3.55
N LEU A 74 -1.28 -23.12 4.64
CA LEU A 74 -0.69 -23.27 5.97
C LEU A 74 0.00 -24.62 6.10
N SER A 75 1.29 -24.62 6.47
CA SER A 75 2.05 -25.82 6.83
C SER A 75 1.44 -26.49 8.08
N PHE A 76 1.80 -27.76 8.31
CA PHE A 76 1.37 -28.50 9.49
C PHE A 76 1.71 -27.75 10.79
N LEU A 77 2.94 -27.23 10.90
CA LEU A 77 3.37 -26.43 12.06
C LEU A 77 2.53 -25.15 12.24
N ASN A 78 2.18 -24.47 11.15
CA ASN A 78 1.33 -23.27 11.22
C ASN A 78 -0.13 -23.59 11.61
N LYS A 79 -0.61 -24.79 11.27
CA LYS A 79 -1.92 -25.27 11.75
C LYS A 79 -1.89 -25.51 13.26
N ILE A 80 -0.80 -26.08 13.80
CA ILE A 80 -0.60 -26.26 15.25
C ILE A 80 -0.51 -24.90 15.95
N LYS A 81 0.29 -23.96 15.45
CA LYS A 81 0.38 -22.60 15.97
C LYS A 81 -0.98 -21.90 16.02
N LYS A 82 -1.78 -22.04 14.97
CA LYS A 82 -3.15 -21.51 14.92
C LYS A 82 -4.01 -22.09 16.02
N ARG A 83 -3.96 -23.41 16.23
CA ARG A 83 -4.72 -24.09 17.29
C ARG A 83 -4.32 -23.66 18.71
N LEU A 84 -3.02 -23.34 18.90
CA LEU A 84 -2.47 -22.87 20.18
C LEU A 84 -2.52 -21.35 20.35
N ASN A 85 -3.21 -20.61 19.48
CA ASN A 85 -3.26 -19.14 19.46
C ASN A 85 -1.87 -18.46 19.38
N LEU A 86 -0.86 -19.17 18.88
CA LEU A 86 0.46 -18.62 18.64
C LEU A 86 0.49 -17.83 17.33
N ASN A 87 1.54 -17.01 17.15
CA ASN A 87 1.69 -16.23 15.93
C ASN A 87 1.94 -17.14 14.70
N TYR A 88 1.10 -17.00 13.66
CA TYR A 88 1.18 -17.74 12.41
C TYR A 88 0.85 -16.81 11.21
N PRO A 89 1.22 -17.18 9.96
CA PRO A 89 0.83 -16.42 8.77
C PRO A 89 -0.68 -16.37 8.61
N LYS A 90 -1.25 -15.17 8.58
CA LYS A 90 -2.71 -14.95 8.46
C LYS A 90 -3.03 -13.94 7.39
N ILE A 91 -4.22 -14.05 6.80
CA ILE A 91 -4.77 -13.06 5.88
C ILE A 91 -5.67 -12.13 6.71
N PHE A 92 -5.43 -10.83 6.58
CA PHE A 92 -6.32 -9.79 7.10
C PHE A 92 -7.08 -9.19 5.93
N ASN A 93 -8.38 -9.38 5.92
CA ASN A 93 -9.29 -8.68 5.01
C ASN A 93 -9.88 -7.48 5.75
N GLU A 94 -9.77 -6.29 5.15
CA GLU A 94 -10.42 -5.10 5.68
C GLU A 94 -11.95 -5.32 5.71
N PRO A 95 -12.60 -5.25 6.88
CA PRO A 95 -13.99 -5.66 7.01
C PRO A 95 -14.99 -4.65 6.42
N PHE A 96 -14.61 -3.37 6.37
CA PHE A 96 -15.42 -2.26 5.86
C PHE A 96 -14.52 -1.08 5.48
N PHE A 97 -15.07 -0.15 4.68
CA PHE A 97 -14.38 1.11 4.39
C PHE A 97 -14.42 2.03 5.62
N GLY A 98 -13.28 2.61 5.96
CA GLY A 98 -13.13 3.53 7.07
C GLY A 98 -12.09 3.08 8.10
N PHE A 99 -12.07 3.76 9.25
CA PHE A 99 -11.08 3.48 10.28
C PHE A 99 -11.42 2.24 11.12
N ASN A 100 -10.50 1.30 11.17
CA ASN A 100 -10.57 0.14 12.03
C ASN A 100 -9.37 0.14 13.00
N LYS A 101 -9.61 0.49 14.26
CA LYS A 101 -8.57 0.56 15.30
C LYS A 101 -7.81 -0.76 15.47
N SER A 102 -8.48 -1.91 15.32
CA SER A 102 -7.84 -3.22 15.47
C SER A 102 -6.78 -3.50 14.39
N ALA A 103 -6.92 -2.88 13.21
CA ALA A 103 -5.96 -3.02 12.12
C ALA A 103 -4.57 -2.49 12.50
N LEU A 104 -4.47 -1.49 13.37
CA LEU A 104 -3.19 -0.94 13.85
C LEU A 104 -2.41 -1.90 14.77
N ASN A 105 -3.04 -2.96 15.26
CA ASN A 105 -2.45 -3.94 16.18
C ASN A 105 -2.11 -5.27 15.51
N ILE A 106 -2.27 -5.35 14.19
CA ILE A 106 -1.97 -6.56 13.41
C ILE A 106 -0.49 -6.92 13.57
N LYS A 107 -0.23 -8.19 13.89
CA LYS A 107 1.13 -8.72 14.00
C LYS A 107 1.56 -9.43 12.73
N SER A 108 2.83 -9.25 12.36
CA SER A 108 3.46 -10.03 11.30
C SER A 108 3.71 -11.48 11.75
N PRO A 109 3.70 -12.48 10.86
CA PRO A 109 3.51 -12.38 9.42
C PRO A 109 2.03 -12.23 9.02
N VAL A 110 1.74 -11.30 8.11
CA VAL A 110 0.37 -11.01 7.65
C VAL A 110 0.33 -10.70 6.15
N TYR A 111 -0.75 -11.13 5.49
CA TYR A 111 -1.15 -10.70 4.15
C TYR A 111 -2.32 -9.72 4.28
N LEU A 112 -2.12 -8.49 3.83
CA LEU A 112 -3.11 -7.41 3.90
C LEU A 112 -3.92 -7.36 2.60
N ASN A 113 -5.24 -7.41 2.73
CA ASN A 113 -6.20 -7.26 1.65
C ASN A 113 -7.24 -6.22 2.03
N GLY A 114 -7.10 -5.02 1.53
CA GLY A 114 -7.98 -3.87 1.81
C GLY A 114 -7.46 -2.61 1.15
N TYR A 115 -8.21 -1.52 1.27
CA TYR A 115 -7.84 -0.19 0.76
C TYR A 115 -7.24 0.72 1.82
N PHE A 116 -7.62 0.53 3.09
CA PHE A 116 -7.14 1.27 4.26
C PHE A 116 -7.27 2.79 4.11
N GLN A 117 -8.38 3.23 3.49
CA GLN A 117 -8.66 4.62 3.11
C GLN A 117 -9.16 5.46 4.29
N SER A 118 -8.35 5.58 5.32
CA SER A 118 -8.60 6.49 6.44
C SER A 118 -7.31 7.20 6.84
N THR A 119 -7.33 8.52 6.88
CA THR A 119 -6.18 9.33 7.32
C THR A 119 -5.86 9.11 8.81
N VAL A 120 -6.84 8.65 9.60
CA VAL A 120 -6.65 8.32 11.02
C VAL A 120 -5.60 7.24 11.25
N TYR A 121 -5.36 6.34 10.28
CA TYR A 121 -4.26 5.37 10.36
C TYR A 121 -2.88 6.01 10.40
N PHE A 122 -2.76 7.25 9.94
CA PHE A 122 -1.49 7.94 9.69
C PHE A 122 -1.07 8.86 10.82
N ASN A 123 -1.94 9.04 11.81
CA ASN A 123 -1.68 9.94 12.94
C ASN A 123 -0.37 9.56 13.66
N GLY A 124 0.53 10.54 13.78
CA GLY A 124 1.87 10.37 14.33
C GLY A 124 2.91 9.75 13.38
N PHE A 125 2.55 9.57 12.08
CA PHE A 125 3.43 9.04 11.03
C PHE A 125 3.53 9.97 9.82
N GLU A 126 3.06 11.21 9.91
CA GLU A 126 2.92 12.17 8.81
C GLU A 126 4.25 12.40 8.07
N LEU A 127 5.34 12.61 8.82
CA LEU A 127 6.67 12.80 8.23
C LEU A 127 7.14 11.56 7.48
N MET A 128 6.99 10.37 8.07
CA MET A 128 7.32 9.11 7.41
C MET A 128 6.54 8.93 6.11
N ILE A 129 5.23 9.27 6.10
CA ILE A 129 4.40 9.14 4.91
C ILE A 129 4.81 10.13 3.83
N LYS A 130 5.13 11.36 4.22
CA LYS A 130 5.66 12.36 3.29
C LYS A 130 6.93 11.85 2.60
N ASP A 131 7.84 11.24 3.36
CA ASP A 131 9.09 10.67 2.82
C ASP A 131 8.84 9.48 1.88
N LEU A 132 7.83 8.64 2.16
CA LEU A 132 7.47 7.50 1.29
C LEU A 132 7.03 7.93 -0.12
N PHE A 133 6.50 9.15 -0.26
CA PHE A 133 5.90 9.63 -1.51
C PHE A 133 6.60 10.87 -2.08
N LEU A 134 7.91 10.96 -1.85
CA LEU A 134 8.74 11.99 -2.50
C LEU A 134 8.88 11.69 -4.00
N PHE A 135 8.61 12.70 -4.83
CA PHE A 135 8.85 12.62 -6.25
C PHE A 135 10.33 12.87 -6.58
N SER A 136 10.84 12.16 -7.59
CA SER A 136 12.08 12.56 -8.24
C SER A 136 11.80 13.73 -9.17
N THR A 137 12.32 14.90 -8.84
CA THR A 137 12.21 16.08 -9.71
C THR A 137 13.02 15.95 -11.00
N ASP A 138 13.99 15.03 -11.04
CA ASP A 138 14.85 14.81 -12.20
C ASP A 138 14.09 14.19 -13.38
N SER A 139 13.04 13.42 -13.10
CA SER A 139 12.18 12.78 -14.09
C SER A 139 11.13 13.72 -14.70
N LEU A 140 10.99 14.94 -14.20
CA LEU A 140 10.05 15.92 -14.75
C LEU A 140 10.55 16.47 -16.09
N ASP A 141 9.66 16.61 -17.06
CA ASP A 141 9.91 17.35 -18.28
C ASP A 141 10.10 18.86 -18.02
N LEU A 142 10.56 19.60 -19.02
CA LEU A 142 10.84 21.04 -18.88
C LEU A 142 9.59 21.83 -18.43
N LEU A 143 8.45 21.54 -19.01
CA LEU A 143 7.18 22.24 -18.72
C LEU A 143 6.75 22.04 -17.26
N ASN A 144 6.88 20.82 -16.74
CA ASN A 144 6.57 20.52 -15.36
C ASN A 144 7.63 21.07 -14.38
N LYS A 145 8.91 21.19 -14.80
CA LYS A 145 9.95 21.88 -14.00
C LYS A 145 9.65 23.36 -13.86
N ASP A 146 9.27 24.04 -14.96
CA ASP A 146 8.90 25.45 -14.94
C ASP A 146 7.64 25.70 -14.09
N LEU A 147 6.64 24.81 -14.20
CA LEU A 147 5.44 24.86 -13.37
C LEU A 147 5.79 24.69 -11.89
N LEU A 148 6.64 23.73 -11.54
CA LEU A 148 7.11 23.51 -10.17
C LEU A 148 7.83 24.73 -9.61
N ALA A 149 8.68 25.40 -10.41
CA ALA A 149 9.36 26.63 -10.04
C ALA A 149 8.36 27.76 -9.74
N LYS A 150 7.33 27.93 -10.58
CA LYS A 150 6.26 28.90 -10.35
C LYS A 150 5.49 28.60 -9.05
N ILE A 151 5.09 27.34 -8.83
CA ILE A 151 4.36 26.89 -7.63
C ILE A 151 5.17 27.17 -6.35
N LYS A 152 6.50 26.96 -6.37
CA LYS A 152 7.36 27.20 -5.23
C LYS A 152 7.51 28.68 -4.87
N ASN A 153 7.37 29.57 -5.83
CA ASN A 153 7.62 31.01 -5.67
C ASN A 153 6.35 31.85 -5.56
N THR A 154 5.16 31.24 -5.60
CA THR A 154 3.88 31.92 -5.52
C THR A 154 2.90 31.18 -4.61
N ASN A 155 1.92 31.92 -4.06
CA ASN A 155 0.79 31.29 -3.37
C ASN A 155 -0.13 30.66 -4.42
N THR A 156 -0.17 29.33 -4.46
CA THR A 156 -0.96 28.59 -5.44
C THR A 156 -2.02 27.72 -4.79
N ILE A 157 -3.14 27.55 -5.50
CA ILE A 157 -4.22 26.63 -5.14
C ILE A 157 -4.35 25.60 -6.26
N SER A 158 -4.31 24.30 -5.90
CA SER A 158 -4.59 23.22 -6.84
C SER A 158 -6.04 22.79 -6.73
N VAL A 159 -6.75 22.70 -7.86
CA VAL A 159 -8.13 22.20 -7.93
C VAL A 159 -8.16 20.98 -8.84
N HIS A 160 -8.64 19.85 -8.30
CA HIS A 160 -8.86 18.63 -9.06
C HIS A 160 -10.36 18.42 -9.31
N ILE A 161 -10.77 18.39 -10.58
CA ILE A 161 -12.16 18.13 -10.97
C ILE A 161 -12.25 16.75 -11.62
N ARG A 162 -12.89 15.81 -10.93
CA ARG A 162 -13.18 14.47 -11.49
C ARG A 162 -14.50 14.53 -12.29
N ARG A 163 -14.42 14.14 -13.57
CA ARG A 163 -15.59 14.13 -14.48
C ARG A 163 -16.30 12.76 -14.62
N GLY A 164 -16.08 11.86 -13.70
CA GLY A 164 -16.58 10.49 -13.76
C GLY A 164 -15.60 9.51 -14.40
N ASP A 165 -15.94 8.24 -14.38
CA ASP A 165 -15.22 7.14 -15.07
C ASP A 165 -15.97 6.79 -16.35
#